data_7ace70a0474688bf78f0d5e4b59d08f1
#
_entry.id   7ace70a0474688bf78f0d5e4b59d08f1
#
_cell.length_a   1.000
_cell.length_b   1.000
_cell.length_c   1.000
_cell.angle_alpha   90.00
_cell.angle_beta   90.00
_cell.angle_gamma   90.00
#
_symmetry.space_group_name_H-M   'P 1'
#
loop_
_entity.id
_entity.type
_entity.pdbx_description
1 polymer ?
#
loop_
_entity_poly.entity_id
_entity_poly.type
_entity_poly.pdbx_seq_one_letter_code
_entity_poly.pdbx_strand_id
1 'polypeptide(L)'
;FYGPSLAASFGEFPPFVDETFQNFWKVTSGEEEIPYRYPQPPFWTEEFIDWEQQARPKKALPNRWRCVRPGRAEGRLIGGNLNTMEGIFGTPYMPEIKQGDILLLEDCCKNASTIERSFSLLKLAGVFDRVGGVLLGKHERFDDSGTGRRPDEILLEVLGEREIPILADFDSCHTHPMLTMPIGCRVALDAENKQVQLLEMPVT
;
A
#
# COMPACT_ATOMS: atom_id res chain seq x y z
N PHE A 1 -11.02 1.27 -7.27
CA PHE A 1 -10.35 1.81 -6.08
C PHE A 1 -9.88 0.68 -5.18
N TYR A 2 -8.71 0.83 -4.61
CA TYR A 2 -8.23 0.08 -3.47
C TYR A 2 -8.30 0.99 -2.25
N GLY A 3 -9.08 0.64 -1.23
CA GLY A 3 -9.38 1.59 -0.17
C GLY A 3 -10.21 0.99 0.97
N PRO A 4 -10.75 1.86 1.83
CA PRO A 4 -11.40 1.46 3.07
C PRO A 4 -12.65 0.59 2.86
N SER A 5 -12.83 -0.38 3.73
CA SER A 5 -14.07 -1.14 3.80
C SER A 5 -15.13 -0.40 4.62
N LEU A 6 -16.41 -0.59 4.27
CA LEU A 6 -17.51 0.07 4.96
C LEU A 6 -17.58 -0.30 6.45
N ALA A 7 -17.37 -1.56 6.78
CA ALA A 7 -17.46 -2.00 8.17
C ALA A 7 -16.17 -1.72 8.96
N ALA A 8 -15.03 -2.26 8.49
CA ALA A 8 -13.80 -2.22 9.28
C ALA A 8 -13.15 -0.83 9.35
N SER A 9 -13.25 -0.03 8.27
CA SER A 9 -12.54 1.24 8.21
C SER A 9 -13.44 2.44 8.56
N PHE A 10 -14.68 2.48 8.05
CA PHE A 10 -15.61 3.55 8.39
C PHE A 10 -16.38 3.29 9.69
N GLY A 11 -16.37 2.05 10.20
CA GLY A 11 -16.86 1.73 11.55
C GLY A 11 -15.84 1.99 12.66
N GLU A 12 -14.65 2.46 12.33
CA GLU A 12 -13.59 2.73 13.31
C GLU A 12 -13.87 4.04 14.09
N PHE A 13 -13.25 4.18 15.25
CA PHE A 13 -13.35 5.38 16.08
C PHE A 13 -12.43 6.50 15.58
N PRO A 14 -12.79 7.80 15.83
CA PRO A 14 -11.84 8.88 15.66
C PRO A 14 -10.56 8.66 16.50
N PRO A 15 -9.39 9.12 16.01
CA PRO A 15 -9.20 9.96 14.82
C PRO A 15 -9.01 9.16 13.51
N PHE A 16 -9.01 7.83 13.55
CA PHE A 16 -8.68 7.00 12.38
C PHE A 16 -9.73 7.09 11.28
N VAL A 17 -11.02 7.08 11.66
CA VAL A 17 -12.11 7.22 10.69
C VAL A 17 -12.08 8.59 10.00
N ASP A 18 -11.73 9.65 10.71
CA ASP A 18 -11.70 11.01 10.16
C ASP A 18 -10.65 11.13 9.06
N GLU A 19 -9.42 10.66 9.30
CA GLU A 19 -8.34 10.63 8.31
C GLU A 19 -8.70 9.75 7.09
N THR A 20 -9.28 8.58 7.34
CA THR A 20 -9.74 7.65 6.32
C THR A 20 -10.81 8.32 5.43
N PHE A 21 -11.84 8.93 6.05
CA PHE A 21 -12.95 9.55 5.34
C PHE A 21 -12.50 10.77 4.53
N GLN A 22 -11.68 11.64 5.11
CA GLN A 22 -11.17 12.82 4.40
C GLN A 22 -10.40 12.43 3.13
N ASN A 23 -9.51 11.45 3.22
CA ASN A 23 -8.78 10.99 2.03
C ASN A 23 -9.71 10.31 1.02
N PHE A 24 -10.61 9.44 1.48
CA PHE A 24 -11.61 8.78 0.62
C PHE A 24 -12.42 9.82 -0.16
N TRP A 25 -12.97 10.82 0.53
CA TRP A 25 -13.77 11.87 -0.10
C TRP A 25 -12.97 12.63 -1.16
N LYS A 26 -11.78 13.08 -0.83
CA LYS A 26 -10.89 13.83 -1.74
C LYS A 26 -10.58 13.06 -3.02
N VAL A 27 -10.33 11.77 -2.91
CA VAL A 27 -9.98 10.95 -4.08
C VAL A 27 -11.21 10.56 -4.90
N THR A 28 -12.40 10.47 -4.28
CA THR A 28 -13.61 9.96 -4.96
C THR A 28 -14.62 11.02 -5.36
N SER A 29 -14.55 12.24 -4.82
CA SER A 29 -15.49 13.33 -5.16
C SER A 29 -15.19 13.99 -6.51
N GLY A 30 -13.94 13.95 -6.98
CA GLY A 30 -13.52 14.70 -8.17
C GLY A 30 -13.30 16.19 -7.93
N GLU A 31 -13.34 16.65 -6.67
CA GLU A 31 -13.29 18.08 -6.31
C GLU A 31 -11.86 18.59 -6.09
N GLU A 32 -10.87 17.70 -5.94
CA GLU A 32 -9.48 18.08 -5.67
C GLU A 32 -8.72 18.48 -6.94
N GLU A 33 -7.80 19.42 -6.80
CA GLU A 33 -6.89 19.81 -7.87
C GLU A 33 -5.78 18.77 -8.09
N ILE A 34 -5.38 18.61 -9.35
CA ILE A 34 -4.26 17.74 -9.73
C ILE A 34 -3.00 18.59 -9.93
N PRO A 35 -1.81 18.15 -9.46
CA PRO A 35 -1.57 16.87 -8.78
C PRO A 35 -2.03 16.86 -7.32
N TYR A 36 -2.81 15.85 -6.94
CA TYR A 36 -3.18 15.66 -5.54
C TYR A 36 -2.07 14.94 -4.79
N ARG A 37 -1.52 15.58 -3.76
CA ARG A 37 -0.50 14.99 -2.91
C ARG A 37 -1.13 14.25 -1.74
N TYR A 38 -0.87 12.95 -1.63
CA TYR A 38 -1.31 12.16 -0.49
C TYR A 38 -0.69 12.68 0.81
N PRO A 39 -1.50 12.97 1.83
CA PRO A 39 -0.98 13.29 3.15
C PRO A 39 -0.41 12.05 3.80
N GLN A 40 0.71 12.18 4.51
CA GLN A 40 1.14 11.14 5.44
C GLN A 40 0.34 11.32 6.74
N PRO A 41 -0.50 10.35 7.15
CA PRO A 41 -1.19 10.43 8.42
C PRO A 41 -0.20 10.56 9.59
N PRO A 42 -0.49 11.35 10.62
CA PRO A 42 0.43 11.53 11.75
C PRO A 42 0.53 10.31 12.66
N PHE A 43 -0.43 9.41 12.59
CA PHE A 43 -0.54 8.20 13.41
C PHE A 43 -1.07 7.03 12.59
N TRP A 44 -0.87 5.83 13.12
CA TRP A 44 -1.42 4.59 12.57
C TRP A 44 -1.72 3.59 13.70
N THR A 45 -2.41 2.51 13.38
CA THR A 45 -2.64 1.39 14.28
C THR A 45 -2.86 0.09 13.53
N GLU A 46 -2.40 -1.01 14.14
CA GLU A 46 -2.77 -2.38 13.79
C GLU A 46 -3.41 -3.11 14.98
N GLU A 47 -3.79 -2.34 16.04
CA GLU A 47 -4.44 -2.94 17.19
C GLU A 47 -5.75 -3.59 16.76
N PHE A 48 -5.91 -4.87 17.09
CA PHE A 48 -7.17 -5.56 16.89
C PHE A 48 -8.00 -5.49 18.18
N ILE A 49 -9.22 -4.99 18.07
CA ILE A 49 -10.24 -5.06 19.11
C ILE A 49 -11.47 -5.69 18.46
N ASP A 50 -12.03 -6.71 19.13
CA ASP A 50 -13.27 -7.33 18.67
C ASP A 50 -14.37 -6.28 18.60
N TRP A 51 -15.07 -6.21 17.48
CA TRP A 51 -16.08 -5.17 17.22
C TRP A 51 -17.22 -5.18 18.24
N GLU A 52 -17.60 -6.36 18.76
CA GLU A 52 -18.63 -6.45 19.81
C GLU A 52 -18.15 -5.88 21.17
N GLN A 53 -16.83 -5.77 21.35
CA GLN A 53 -16.20 -5.32 22.59
C GLN A 53 -15.56 -3.94 22.44
N GLN A 54 -15.53 -3.37 21.25
CA GLN A 54 -14.86 -2.10 21.01
C GLN A 54 -15.67 -0.93 21.59
N ALA A 55 -15.26 -0.47 22.76
CA ALA A 55 -15.86 0.67 23.48
C ALA A 55 -14.93 1.90 23.53
N ARG A 56 -13.78 1.85 22.86
CA ARG A 56 -12.76 2.90 22.82
C ARG A 56 -12.06 2.96 21.46
N PRO A 57 -11.40 4.09 21.13
CA PRO A 57 -10.47 4.13 20.02
C PRO A 57 -9.33 3.13 20.22
N LYS A 58 -8.78 2.63 19.11
CA LYS A 58 -7.54 1.86 19.09
C LYS A 58 -6.35 2.76 19.50
N LYS A 59 -5.27 2.14 19.96
CA LYS A 59 -4.06 2.86 20.35
C LYS A 59 -3.35 3.43 19.12
N ALA A 60 -3.20 4.76 19.10
CA ALA A 60 -2.45 5.45 18.05
C ALA A 60 -0.95 5.31 18.27
N LEU A 61 -0.22 4.96 17.21
CA LEU A 61 1.23 4.91 17.14
C LEU A 61 1.73 6.00 16.18
N PRO A 62 2.91 6.61 16.43
CA PRO A 62 3.50 7.57 15.48
C PRO A 62 3.71 6.93 14.11
N ASN A 63 3.32 7.63 13.05
CA ASN A 63 3.42 7.13 11.68
C ASN A 63 4.59 7.76 10.93
N ARG A 64 5.26 6.96 10.11
CA ARG A 64 6.32 7.43 9.20
C ARG A 64 6.43 6.52 7.99
N TRP A 65 6.31 7.09 6.80
CA TRP A 65 6.74 6.42 5.58
C TRP A 65 8.27 6.34 5.54
N ARG A 66 8.80 5.27 4.96
CA ARG A 66 10.24 5.05 4.89
C ARG A 66 10.72 4.94 3.45
N CYS A 67 11.72 5.73 3.11
CA CYS A 67 12.49 5.51 1.89
C CYS A 67 13.37 4.27 2.09
N VAL A 68 13.04 3.19 1.39
CA VAL A 68 13.81 1.95 1.39
C VAL A 68 14.88 1.99 0.31
N ARG A 69 14.50 2.48 -0.88
CA ARG A 69 15.43 2.76 -1.97
C ARG A 69 15.04 4.11 -2.61
N PRO A 70 15.97 5.07 -2.69
CA PRO A 70 15.68 6.39 -3.25
C PRO A 70 15.41 6.33 -4.75
N GLY A 71 14.80 7.39 -5.26
CA GLY A 71 14.49 7.55 -6.68
C GLY A 71 13.08 8.06 -6.90
N ARG A 72 12.78 8.33 -8.18
CA ARG A 72 11.50 8.86 -8.65
C ARG A 72 10.98 8.02 -9.79
N ALA A 73 9.67 7.86 -9.84
CA ALA A 73 8.99 7.19 -10.94
C ALA A 73 7.58 7.77 -11.13
N GLU A 74 7.12 7.74 -12.36
CA GLU A 74 5.73 8.04 -12.71
C GLU A 74 5.17 6.91 -13.54
N GLY A 75 3.95 6.50 -13.25
CA GLY A 75 3.32 5.42 -13.99
C GLY A 75 1.89 5.18 -13.55
N ARG A 76 1.26 4.23 -14.20
CA ARG A 76 -0.05 3.76 -13.80
C ARG A 76 0.06 2.96 -12.50
N LEU A 77 -0.79 3.26 -11.54
CA LEU A 77 -0.88 2.51 -10.29
C LEU A 77 -1.52 1.14 -10.54
N ILE A 78 -0.86 0.09 -10.13
CA ILE A 78 -1.35 -1.29 -10.22
C ILE A 78 -1.04 -2.04 -8.93
N GLY A 79 -1.85 -3.01 -8.57
CA GLY A 79 -1.55 -3.84 -7.40
C GLY A 79 -2.66 -3.81 -6.35
N GLY A 80 -2.29 -4.08 -5.10
CA GLY A 80 -3.18 -4.21 -3.95
C GLY A 80 -2.69 -5.28 -2.98
N ASN A 81 -3.63 -6.08 -2.44
CA ASN A 81 -3.30 -7.17 -1.52
C ASN A 81 -2.61 -8.33 -2.24
N LEU A 82 -1.42 -8.70 -1.76
CA LEU A 82 -0.58 -9.75 -2.34
C LEU A 82 -1.29 -11.09 -2.46
N ASN A 83 -1.90 -11.55 -1.37
CA ASN A 83 -2.60 -12.84 -1.34
C ASN A 83 -3.79 -12.90 -2.31
N THR A 84 -4.51 -11.79 -2.45
CA THR A 84 -5.62 -11.68 -3.41
C THR A 84 -5.09 -11.70 -4.86
N MET A 85 -3.99 -10.97 -5.12
CA MET A 85 -3.35 -10.95 -6.43
C MET A 85 -2.84 -12.34 -6.85
N GLU A 86 -2.25 -13.11 -5.92
CA GLU A 86 -1.83 -14.50 -6.18
C GLU A 86 -2.99 -15.37 -6.65
N GLY A 87 -4.17 -15.18 -6.07
CA GLY A 87 -5.37 -15.95 -6.44
C GLY A 87 -5.86 -15.73 -7.87
N ILE A 88 -5.50 -14.62 -8.49
CA ILE A 88 -5.87 -14.31 -9.89
C ILE A 88 -4.67 -14.29 -10.84
N PHE A 89 -3.46 -14.50 -10.33
CA PHE A 89 -2.23 -14.44 -11.13
C PHE A 89 -2.23 -15.51 -12.23
N GLY A 90 -1.90 -15.10 -13.46
CA GLY A 90 -1.92 -15.99 -14.62
C GLY A 90 -3.33 -16.23 -15.21
N THR A 91 -4.36 -15.59 -14.68
CA THR A 91 -5.72 -15.63 -15.23
C THR A 91 -6.03 -14.37 -16.07
N PRO A 92 -7.07 -14.37 -16.91
CA PRO A 92 -7.50 -13.18 -17.64
C PRO A 92 -7.98 -12.01 -16.75
N TYR A 93 -8.21 -12.27 -15.47
CA TYR A 93 -8.65 -11.25 -14.50
C TYR A 93 -7.49 -10.47 -13.89
N MET A 94 -6.25 -10.97 -13.98
CA MET A 94 -5.09 -10.21 -13.54
C MET A 94 -4.78 -9.14 -14.59
N PRO A 95 -4.81 -7.85 -14.23
CA PRO A 95 -4.44 -6.79 -15.15
C PRO A 95 -3.00 -6.95 -15.64
N GLU A 96 -2.77 -6.66 -16.91
CA GLU A 96 -1.43 -6.63 -17.46
C GLU A 96 -0.58 -5.57 -16.75
N ILE A 97 0.55 -6.00 -16.18
CA ILE A 97 1.55 -5.10 -15.59
C ILE A 97 2.50 -4.65 -16.71
N LYS A 98 2.49 -3.34 -16.97
CA LYS A 98 3.22 -2.72 -18.09
C LYS A 98 4.53 -2.09 -17.64
N GLN A 99 5.37 -1.77 -18.61
CA GLN A 99 6.61 -1.06 -18.37
C GLN A 99 6.35 0.30 -17.73
N GLY A 100 7.00 0.58 -16.60
CA GLY A 100 6.90 1.83 -15.87
C GLY A 100 5.72 1.91 -14.87
N ASP A 101 4.86 0.89 -14.77
CA ASP A 101 3.78 0.89 -13.76
C ASP A 101 4.35 1.06 -12.34
N ILE A 102 3.59 1.72 -11.47
CA ILE A 102 3.88 1.81 -10.03
C ILE A 102 3.12 0.70 -9.32
N LEU A 103 3.83 -0.18 -8.62
CA LEU A 103 3.27 -1.36 -8.00
C LEU A 103 2.95 -1.09 -6.52
N LEU A 104 1.67 -1.13 -6.15
CA LEU A 104 1.22 -1.14 -4.77
C LEU A 104 1.15 -2.58 -4.27
N LEU A 105 1.83 -2.87 -3.16
CA LEU A 105 1.81 -4.19 -2.51
C LEU A 105 1.57 -4.03 -1.02
N GLU A 106 0.68 -4.81 -0.46
CA GLU A 106 0.45 -4.95 0.97
C GLU A 106 -0.13 -6.33 1.29
N ASP A 107 -0.11 -6.74 2.55
CA ASP A 107 -0.83 -7.92 3.02
C ASP A 107 -1.15 -7.79 4.52
N CYS A 108 -1.94 -8.72 5.07
CA CYS A 108 -2.24 -8.76 6.48
C CYS A 108 -2.15 -10.21 7.03
N CYS A 109 -1.77 -10.32 8.31
CA CYS A 109 -1.72 -11.58 9.04
C CYS A 109 -0.90 -12.67 8.32
N LYS A 110 0.23 -12.30 7.72
CA LYS A 110 1.15 -13.23 7.03
C LYS A 110 2.48 -13.32 7.75
N ASN A 111 3.12 -14.47 7.61
CA ASN A 111 4.47 -14.67 8.10
C ASN A 111 5.53 -14.38 7.02
N ALA A 112 6.79 -14.29 7.46
CA ALA A 112 7.93 -13.95 6.60
C ALA A 112 8.06 -14.89 5.40
N SER A 113 7.88 -16.21 5.58
CA SER A 113 8.00 -17.18 4.49
C SER A 113 6.89 -17.03 3.43
N THR A 114 5.69 -16.68 3.85
CA THR A 114 4.58 -16.41 2.92
C THR A 114 4.87 -15.16 2.10
N ILE A 115 5.30 -14.07 2.73
CA ILE A 115 5.63 -12.82 2.04
C ILE A 115 6.81 -13.00 1.08
N GLU A 116 7.85 -13.72 1.48
CA GLU A 116 8.99 -14.05 0.62
C GLU A 116 8.56 -14.85 -0.61
N ARG A 117 7.68 -15.84 -0.44
CA ARG A 117 7.10 -16.63 -1.55
C ARG A 117 6.33 -15.73 -2.50
N SER A 118 5.49 -14.83 -1.98
CA SER A 118 4.68 -13.90 -2.79
C SER A 118 5.55 -12.96 -3.61
N PHE A 119 6.56 -12.35 -3.01
CA PHE A 119 7.52 -11.52 -3.75
C PHE A 119 8.33 -12.34 -4.77
N SER A 120 8.72 -13.56 -4.43
CA SER A 120 9.44 -14.46 -5.35
C SER A 120 8.58 -14.84 -6.56
N LEU A 121 7.28 -15.08 -6.37
CA LEU A 121 6.34 -15.29 -7.48
C LEU A 121 6.33 -14.09 -8.44
N LEU A 122 6.21 -12.87 -7.91
CA LEU A 122 6.22 -11.65 -8.72
C LEU A 122 7.55 -11.49 -9.47
N LYS A 123 8.68 -11.81 -8.83
CA LYS A 123 10.00 -11.79 -9.48
C LYS A 123 10.09 -12.80 -10.62
N LEU A 124 9.71 -14.05 -10.37
CA LEU A 124 9.76 -15.12 -11.38
C LEU A 124 8.83 -14.83 -12.57
N ALA A 125 7.73 -14.15 -12.32
CA ALA A 125 6.81 -13.68 -13.36
C ALA A 125 7.32 -12.43 -14.11
N GLY A 126 8.49 -11.91 -13.78
CA GLY A 126 9.09 -10.74 -14.41
C GLY A 126 8.35 -9.43 -14.09
N VAL A 127 7.58 -9.36 -13.00
CA VAL A 127 6.86 -8.15 -12.60
C VAL A 127 7.83 -7.03 -12.28
N PHE A 128 8.84 -7.32 -11.46
CA PHE A 128 9.86 -6.34 -11.08
C PHE A 128 10.79 -5.92 -12.24
N ASP A 129 10.72 -6.60 -13.38
CA ASP A 129 11.44 -6.21 -14.59
C ASP A 129 10.72 -5.07 -15.33
N ARG A 130 9.43 -4.91 -15.09
CA ARG A 130 8.57 -3.97 -15.80
C ARG A 130 8.22 -2.73 -14.98
N VAL A 131 8.04 -2.87 -13.65
CA VAL A 131 7.58 -1.75 -12.83
C VAL A 131 8.63 -0.67 -12.67
N GLY A 132 8.18 0.58 -12.62
CA GLY A 132 9.03 1.75 -12.42
C GLY A 132 9.31 2.06 -10.95
N GLY A 133 8.53 1.51 -10.02
CA GLY A 133 8.69 1.71 -8.59
C GLY A 133 7.70 0.90 -7.77
N VAL A 134 7.92 0.84 -6.45
CA VAL A 134 7.07 0.11 -5.52
C VAL A 134 6.61 1.00 -4.38
N LEU A 135 5.31 1.01 -4.15
CA LEU A 135 4.66 1.45 -2.91
C LEU A 135 4.39 0.20 -2.07
N LEU A 136 5.12 0.04 -0.99
CA LEU A 136 4.92 -1.07 -0.05
C LEU A 136 4.08 -0.56 1.12
N GLY A 137 2.84 -1.02 1.20
CA GLY A 137 1.97 -0.76 2.33
C GLY A 137 2.45 -1.45 3.61
N LYS A 138 1.91 -1.03 4.74
CA LYS A 138 2.12 -1.75 5.99
C LYS A 138 1.54 -3.15 5.88
N HIS A 139 2.25 -4.12 6.43
CA HIS A 139 1.76 -5.49 6.52
C HIS A 139 1.19 -5.69 7.93
N GLU A 140 -0.13 -5.52 8.04
CA GLU A 140 -0.83 -5.63 9.33
C GLU A 140 -0.53 -6.97 10.01
N ARG A 141 -0.13 -6.93 11.28
CA ARG A 141 0.13 -8.10 12.11
C ARG A 141 1.09 -9.12 11.44
N PHE A 142 2.13 -8.57 10.81
CA PHE A 142 3.18 -9.38 10.20
C PHE A 142 3.94 -10.18 11.26
N ASP A 143 4.12 -11.48 11.01
CA ASP A 143 4.93 -12.39 11.82
C ASP A 143 6.29 -12.64 11.15
N ASP A 144 7.35 -12.14 11.73
CA ASP A 144 8.71 -12.34 11.22
C ASP A 144 9.22 -13.78 11.41
N SER A 145 8.46 -14.62 12.10
CA SER A 145 8.81 -16.03 12.42
C SER A 145 10.16 -16.17 13.13
N GLY A 146 10.54 -15.16 13.91
CA GLY A 146 11.81 -15.11 14.64
C GLY A 146 13.03 -14.77 13.78
N THR A 147 12.83 -14.35 12.54
CA THR A 147 13.93 -13.96 11.63
C THR A 147 14.45 -12.54 11.86
N GLY A 148 13.67 -11.69 12.54
CA GLY A 148 13.95 -10.26 12.71
C GLY A 148 13.80 -9.44 11.42
N ARG A 149 13.41 -10.05 10.28
CA ARG A 149 13.26 -9.36 9.00
C ARG A 149 11.92 -8.66 8.89
N ARG A 150 11.92 -7.47 8.30
CA ARG A 150 10.71 -6.74 7.91
C ARG A 150 10.32 -7.06 6.46
N PRO A 151 9.06 -6.81 6.06
CA PRO A 151 8.61 -7.04 4.68
C PRO A 151 9.46 -6.31 3.62
N ASP A 152 9.94 -5.09 3.90
CA ASP A 152 10.79 -4.34 2.98
C ASP A 152 12.19 -4.96 2.85
N GLU A 153 12.75 -5.55 3.89
CA GLU A 153 14.02 -6.26 3.85
C GLU A 153 13.91 -7.55 3.03
N ILE A 154 12.80 -8.29 3.21
CA ILE A 154 12.48 -9.46 2.38
C ILE A 154 12.33 -9.06 0.91
N LEU A 155 11.64 -7.95 0.64
CA LEU A 155 11.50 -7.44 -0.73
C LEU A 155 12.87 -7.12 -1.35
N LEU A 156 13.77 -6.46 -0.61
CA LEU A 156 15.11 -6.14 -1.09
C LEU A 156 15.93 -7.40 -1.40
N GLU A 157 15.87 -8.42 -0.56
CA GLU A 157 16.54 -9.71 -0.79
C GLU A 157 16.02 -10.37 -2.08
N VAL A 158 14.69 -10.39 -2.26
CA VAL A 158 14.08 -10.94 -3.47
C VAL A 158 14.45 -10.14 -4.72
N LEU A 159 14.44 -8.81 -4.67
CA LEU A 159 14.82 -7.95 -5.80
C LEU A 159 16.29 -8.16 -6.21
N GLY A 160 17.18 -8.34 -5.25
CA GLY A 160 18.61 -8.41 -5.51
C GLY A 160 19.17 -7.09 -6.04
N GLU A 161 19.88 -7.13 -7.16
CA GLU A 161 20.56 -5.96 -7.76
C GLU A 161 19.63 -4.97 -8.48
N ARG A 162 18.31 -5.22 -8.50
CA ARG A 162 17.39 -4.31 -9.19
C ARG A 162 17.22 -3.01 -8.43
N GLU A 163 17.48 -1.90 -9.13
CA GLU A 163 17.43 -0.55 -8.58
C GLU A 163 16.14 0.18 -9.00
N ILE A 164 15.00 -0.17 -8.37
CA ILE A 164 13.75 0.58 -8.51
C ILE A 164 13.44 1.33 -7.21
N PRO A 165 12.88 2.56 -7.25
CA PRO A 165 12.51 3.30 -6.06
C PRO A 165 11.46 2.55 -5.23
N ILE A 166 11.63 2.55 -3.91
CA ILE A 166 10.75 1.85 -2.96
C ILE A 166 10.42 2.78 -1.80
N LEU A 167 9.14 3.06 -1.62
CA LEU A 167 8.59 3.71 -0.43
C LEU A 167 7.81 2.69 0.38
N ALA A 168 8.21 2.48 1.64
CA ALA A 168 7.56 1.53 2.54
C ALA A 168 6.72 2.22 3.62
N ASP A 169 5.91 1.40 4.31
CA ASP A 169 4.98 1.77 5.36
C ASP A 169 3.87 2.73 4.89
N PHE A 170 3.53 2.65 3.61
CA PHE A 170 2.45 3.44 3.04
C PHE A 170 1.08 3.01 3.60
N ASP A 171 0.18 3.97 3.83
CA ASP A 171 -1.08 3.75 4.55
C ASP A 171 -2.25 3.27 3.67
N SER A 172 -2.01 2.65 2.52
CA SER A 172 -3.03 1.95 1.75
C SER A 172 -2.86 0.44 1.97
N CYS A 173 -3.48 -0.07 3.03
CA CYS A 173 -3.28 -1.41 3.57
C CYS A 173 -4.39 -1.74 4.59
N HIS A 174 -4.26 -2.83 5.36
CA HIS A 174 -5.25 -3.24 6.35
C HIS A 174 -5.14 -2.51 7.71
N THR A 175 -4.11 -1.66 7.91
CA THR A 175 -3.99 -0.83 9.11
C THR A 175 -4.87 0.44 9.01
N HIS A 176 -5.05 1.16 10.11
CA HIS A 176 -5.82 2.41 10.14
C HIS A 176 -4.92 3.62 10.47
N PRO A 177 -5.19 4.81 9.86
CA PRO A 177 -6.17 5.07 8.80
C PRO A 177 -5.78 4.39 7.48
N MET A 178 -6.74 4.25 6.56
CA MET A 178 -6.51 3.67 5.24
C MET A 178 -6.70 4.72 4.15
N LEU A 179 -5.66 4.95 3.35
CA LEU A 179 -5.70 5.83 2.19
C LEU A 179 -6.31 5.11 0.97
N THR A 180 -7.15 5.81 0.25
CA THR A 180 -7.80 5.32 -0.98
C THR A 180 -6.88 5.51 -2.18
N MET A 181 -6.62 4.44 -2.91
CA MET A 181 -5.77 4.45 -4.10
C MET A 181 -6.58 4.11 -5.35
N PRO A 182 -6.59 4.97 -6.37
CA PRO A 182 -7.30 4.72 -7.62
C PRO A 182 -6.46 3.84 -8.54
N ILE A 183 -6.66 2.53 -8.46
CA ILE A 183 -5.98 1.57 -9.32
C ILE A 183 -6.29 1.85 -10.79
N GLY A 184 -5.26 1.91 -11.61
CA GLY A 184 -5.36 2.25 -13.04
C GLY A 184 -5.01 3.70 -13.37
N CYS A 185 -5.08 4.62 -12.40
CA CYS A 185 -4.72 6.03 -12.57
C CYS A 185 -3.19 6.25 -12.51
N ARG A 186 -2.76 7.38 -13.09
CA ARG A 186 -1.35 7.78 -13.05
C ARG A 186 -0.99 8.39 -11.71
N VAL A 187 0.14 7.93 -11.18
CA VAL A 187 0.72 8.44 -9.93
C VAL A 187 2.20 8.77 -10.11
N ALA A 188 2.70 9.71 -9.30
CA ALA A 188 4.12 9.96 -9.13
C ALA A 188 4.58 9.49 -7.75
N LEU A 189 5.70 8.79 -7.72
CA LEU A 189 6.42 8.35 -6.54
C LEU A 189 7.76 9.08 -6.45
N ASP A 190 7.99 9.78 -5.35
CA ASP A 190 9.32 10.27 -4.94
C ASP A 190 9.67 9.60 -3.61
N ALA A 191 10.39 8.49 -3.68
CA ALA A 191 10.69 7.69 -2.50
C ALA A 191 11.64 8.41 -1.55
N GLU A 192 12.60 9.20 -2.07
CA GLU A 192 13.55 9.96 -1.27
C GLU A 192 12.86 11.02 -0.41
N ASN A 193 11.95 11.79 -1.01
CA ASN A 193 11.20 12.83 -0.32
C ASN A 193 9.91 12.30 0.35
N LYS A 194 9.64 11.00 0.24
CA LYS A 194 8.45 10.33 0.80
C LYS A 194 7.15 10.99 0.33
N GLN A 195 7.04 11.17 -0.98
CA GLN A 195 5.88 11.81 -1.61
C GLN A 195 5.23 10.85 -2.60
N VAL A 196 3.91 10.81 -2.54
CA VAL A 196 3.06 10.14 -3.51
C VAL A 196 2.04 11.15 -4.01
N GLN A 197 1.88 11.26 -5.31
CA GLN A 197 0.94 12.19 -5.93
C GLN A 197 0.05 11.46 -6.93
N LEU A 198 -1.24 11.77 -6.91
CA LEU A 198 -2.17 11.40 -7.95
C LEU A 198 -2.09 12.45 -9.06
N LEU A 199 -1.87 12.01 -10.29
CA LEU A 199 -1.64 12.89 -11.45
C LEU A 199 -2.88 13.06 -12.34
N GLU A 200 -3.92 12.28 -12.10
CA GLU A 200 -5.20 12.37 -12.80
C GLU A 200 -6.34 11.96 -11.86
N MET A 201 -7.48 12.64 -11.96
CA MET A 201 -8.64 12.26 -11.14
C MET A 201 -9.29 10.99 -11.68
N PRO A 202 -9.66 10.05 -10.79
CA PRO A 202 -10.31 8.79 -11.19
C PRO A 202 -11.78 8.94 -11.56
N VAL A 203 -12.37 10.08 -11.23
CA VAL A 203 -13.77 10.43 -11.46
C VAL A 203 -13.87 11.80 -12.11
N THR A 204 -14.88 12.00 -12.97
CA THR A 204 -15.17 13.24 -13.69
C THR A 204 -16.59 13.69 -13.40
#